data_627367e680358e217341920a650b5c25
#
_entry.id   627367e680358e217341920a650b5c25
#
_cell.length_a   1.000
_cell.length_b   1.000
_cell.length_c   1.000
_cell.angle_alpha   90.00
_cell.angle_beta   90.00
_cell.angle_gamma   90.00
#
_symmetry.space_group_name_H-M   'P 1'
#
loop_
_entity.id
_entity.type
_entity.pdbx_description
1 polymer ?
#
loop_
_entity_poly.entity_id
_entity_poly.type
_entity_poly.pdbx_seq_one_letter_code
_entity_poly.pdbx_strand_id
1 'polypeptide(L)'
;MLVPIADATADTCGGKAGTLGVLVRAGLPVPPGVVVPLAAYRAATRDLDLARLAATRGSAAARRAVTAAPPPPELPGQLASTLAALGDPPVAVRSSATSEDTAEASAAGQHDSLLGVRGAPAVTDAVRACWASLWSERATVYRRGSGTGTPEMAVIVQRLLDARASGVMFTPAQADAGATVIEASWGLGASVVEGRVTPDTYRVGACDTVTRSVADKRTRLDRYGDRIVARAVAAGDRNLPALDDATAVRLARLGRDVATLFGRAQDIEWALVDDRIWLLQARPVTAAPPVASGPAAATAPLTGTPGSRGTATGPARIVRGPDDFGRVRPGDILVCRFTDPAWTPLLRIVAGVVTETGGALSHAAIVAREQGIPAVLGMPGAMDRLPDGLPVTVDGSTGAVRPHT
;
A
#
# COMPACT_ATOMS: atom_id res chain seq x y z
N MET A 1 22.95 -5.13 15.90
CA MET A 1 22.32 -6.41 16.23
C MET A 1 20.91 -6.39 15.69
N LEU A 2 20.45 -7.49 15.06
CA LEU A 2 19.07 -7.63 14.60
C LEU A 2 18.11 -7.65 15.79
N VAL A 3 16.92 -7.09 15.62
CA VAL A 3 15.89 -7.00 16.67
C VAL A 3 14.72 -7.94 16.27
N PRO A 4 14.31 -8.88 17.13
CA PRO A 4 13.07 -9.63 16.89
C PRO A 4 11.88 -8.68 16.71
N ILE A 5 10.91 -9.01 15.84
CA ILE A 5 9.74 -8.14 15.64
C ILE A 5 9.01 -7.88 16.97
N ALA A 6 8.94 -8.86 17.86
CA ALA A 6 8.32 -8.71 19.18
C ALA A 6 8.94 -7.60 20.03
N ASP A 7 10.24 -7.35 19.88
CA ASP A 7 10.99 -6.34 20.65
C ASP A 7 11.11 -4.99 19.92
N ALA A 8 10.55 -4.90 18.69
CA ALA A 8 10.61 -3.68 17.89
C ALA A 8 9.76 -2.56 18.52
N THR A 9 10.36 -1.35 18.56
CA THR A 9 9.70 -0.10 18.97
C THR A 9 9.84 0.93 17.85
N ALA A 10 8.98 1.94 17.83
CA ALA A 10 9.06 3.00 16.83
C ALA A 10 10.39 3.77 16.89
N ASP A 11 10.91 4.03 18.09
CA ASP A 11 12.14 4.79 18.33
C ASP A 11 13.40 4.10 17.81
N THR A 12 13.41 2.77 17.81
CA THR A 12 14.60 1.98 17.41
C THR A 12 14.45 1.33 16.04
N CYS A 13 13.21 1.09 15.59
CA CYS A 13 12.88 0.27 14.43
C CYS A 13 11.93 0.93 13.43
N GLY A 14 11.56 2.21 13.65
CA GLY A 14 10.62 2.95 12.79
C GLY A 14 9.14 2.55 12.99
N GLY A 15 8.24 3.31 12.38
CA GLY A 15 6.79 3.21 12.63
C GLY A 15 6.20 1.83 12.32
N LYS A 16 6.45 1.30 11.13
CA LYS A 16 5.89 -0.01 10.71
C LYS A 16 6.34 -1.15 11.62
N ALA A 17 7.65 -1.25 11.90
CA ALA A 17 8.19 -2.30 12.75
C ALA A 17 7.70 -2.17 14.19
N GLY A 18 7.63 -0.94 14.72
CA GLY A 18 7.08 -0.66 16.05
C GLY A 18 5.63 -1.12 16.17
N THR A 19 4.79 -0.81 15.18
CA THR A 19 3.40 -1.28 15.12
C THR A 19 3.30 -2.80 15.09
N LEU A 20 4.09 -3.48 14.25
CA LEU A 20 4.13 -4.95 14.22
C LEU A 20 4.59 -5.53 15.58
N GLY A 21 5.55 -4.90 16.24
CA GLY A 21 5.98 -5.29 17.59
C GLY A 21 4.84 -5.23 18.61
N VAL A 22 4.02 -4.18 18.57
CA VAL A 22 2.81 -4.07 19.43
C VAL A 22 1.85 -5.21 19.15
N LEU A 23 1.57 -5.52 17.87
CA LEU A 23 0.67 -6.61 17.49
C LEU A 23 1.17 -7.97 18.00
N VAL A 24 2.48 -8.26 17.85
CA VAL A 24 3.08 -9.53 18.33
C VAL A 24 2.97 -9.66 19.84
N ARG A 25 3.28 -8.59 20.60
CA ARG A 25 3.17 -8.59 22.09
C ARG A 25 1.72 -8.75 22.56
N ALA A 26 0.76 -8.32 21.75
CA ALA A 26 -0.67 -8.54 22.02
C ALA A 26 -1.14 -9.96 21.61
N GLY A 27 -0.26 -10.85 21.16
CA GLY A 27 -0.60 -12.22 20.74
C GLY A 27 -1.29 -12.31 19.39
N LEU A 28 -1.29 -11.23 18.59
CA LEU A 28 -1.94 -11.19 17.28
C LEU A 28 -1.06 -11.87 16.20
N PRO A 29 -1.68 -12.46 15.17
CA PRO A 29 -1.00 -13.29 14.18
C PRO A 29 -0.17 -12.46 13.18
N VAL A 30 1.08 -12.22 13.48
CA VAL A 30 2.07 -11.56 12.62
C VAL A 30 3.07 -12.59 12.12
N PRO A 31 3.46 -12.62 10.82
CA PRO A 31 4.48 -13.54 10.33
C PRO A 31 5.82 -13.35 11.05
N PRO A 32 6.59 -14.43 11.30
CA PRO A 32 7.87 -14.34 11.98
C PRO A 32 8.89 -13.56 11.14
N GLY A 33 9.81 -12.88 11.83
CA GLY A 33 10.87 -12.11 11.20
C GLY A 33 11.69 -11.30 12.19
N VAL A 34 12.59 -10.49 11.66
CA VAL A 34 13.49 -9.61 12.41
C VAL A 34 13.52 -8.22 11.77
N VAL A 35 14.07 -7.26 12.52
CA VAL A 35 14.26 -5.89 12.06
C VAL A 35 15.74 -5.55 12.08
N VAL A 36 16.24 -4.99 11.00
CA VAL A 36 17.51 -4.27 10.92
C VAL A 36 17.23 -2.86 11.49
N PRO A 37 17.73 -2.50 12.69
CA PRO A 37 17.30 -1.28 13.37
C PRO A 37 17.90 0.00 12.75
N LEU A 38 17.37 1.16 13.14
CA LEU A 38 17.87 2.49 12.72
C LEU A 38 19.38 2.66 12.96
N ALA A 39 19.90 2.08 14.04
CA ALA A 39 21.33 2.11 14.36
C ALA A 39 22.20 1.50 13.25
N ALA A 40 21.72 0.48 12.54
CA ALA A 40 22.45 -0.13 11.42
C ALA A 40 22.53 0.82 10.21
N TYR A 41 21.44 1.55 9.92
CA TYR A 41 21.42 2.60 8.90
C TYR A 41 22.43 3.72 9.24
N ARG A 42 22.38 4.22 10.49
CA ARG A 42 23.32 5.25 10.96
C ARG A 42 24.77 4.79 10.83
N ALA A 43 25.07 3.54 11.20
CA ALA A 43 26.42 2.98 11.09
C ALA A 43 26.89 2.91 9.63
N ALA A 44 26.01 2.46 8.69
CA ALA A 44 26.34 2.37 7.27
C ALA A 44 26.53 3.74 6.59
N THR A 45 25.88 4.79 7.10
CA THR A 45 25.87 6.13 6.48
C THR A 45 26.64 7.19 7.24
N ARG A 46 27.35 6.81 8.31
CA ARG A 46 28.01 7.78 9.23
C ARG A 46 28.98 8.74 8.53
N ASP A 47 29.69 8.26 7.52
CA ASP A 47 30.69 9.02 6.78
C ASP A 47 30.11 9.74 5.54
N LEU A 48 28.80 9.71 5.38
CA LEU A 48 28.09 10.28 4.24
C LEU A 48 27.29 11.53 4.67
N ASP A 49 27.63 12.68 4.09
CA ASP A 49 26.79 13.88 4.21
C ASP A 49 25.66 13.84 3.17
N LEU A 50 24.65 12.99 3.43
CA LEU A 50 23.56 12.70 2.49
C LEU A 50 22.68 13.93 2.25
N ALA A 51 22.47 14.78 3.25
CA ALA A 51 21.67 16.00 3.11
C ALA A 51 22.36 16.96 2.15
N ARG A 52 23.68 17.18 2.30
CA ARG A 52 24.47 18.01 1.41
C ARG A 52 24.54 17.40 -0.01
N LEU A 53 24.75 16.10 -0.12
CA LEU A 53 24.73 15.42 -1.43
C LEU A 53 23.40 15.63 -2.16
N ALA A 54 22.27 15.45 -1.46
CA ALA A 54 20.95 15.67 -2.05
C ALA A 54 20.72 17.12 -2.44
N ALA A 55 21.16 18.09 -1.62
CA ALA A 55 21.02 19.51 -1.89
C ALA A 55 21.89 20.01 -3.07
N THR A 56 23.14 19.50 -3.19
CA THR A 56 24.11 20.01 -4.17
C THR A 56 24.16 19.22 -5.47
N ARG A 57 23.84 17.90 -5.44
CA ARG A 57 23.96 16.98 -6.58
C ARG A 57 22.68 16.19 -6.85
N GLY A 58 21.59 16.54 -6.18
CA GLY A 58 20.27 15.91 -6.33
C GLY A 58 20.11 14.60 -5.55
N SER A 59 18.86 14.20 -5.34
CA SER A 59 18.46 12.99 -4.61
C SER A 59 19.09 11.70 -5.17
N ALA A 60 19.26 11.62 -6.49
CA ALA A 60 19.91 10.49 -7.15
C ALA A 60 21.38 10.28 -6.70
N ALA A 61 22.12 11.36 -6.39
CA ALA A 61 23.49 11.26 -5.89
C ALA A 61 23.53 10.69 -4.46
N ALA A 62 22.65 11.15 -3.58
CA ALA A 62 22.52 10.62 -2.23
C ALA A 62 22.09 9.14 -2.26
N ARG A 63 21.12 8.79 -3.12
CA ARG A 63 20.68 7.39 -3.33
C ARG A 63 21.84 6.49 -3.74
N ARG A 64 22.65 6.90 -4.73
CA ARG A 64 23.85 6.14 -5.16
C ARG A 64 24.87 5.98 -4.05
N ALA A 65 25.10 7.03 -3.25
CA ALA A 65 26.03 6.97 -2.13
C ALA A 65 25.60 5.93 -1.09
N VAL A 66 24.31 5.88 -0.72
CA VAL A 66 23.77 4.86 0.20
C VAL A 66 23.89 3.46 -0.42
N THR A 67 23.56 3.31 -1.71
CA THR A 67 23.67 2.01 -2.40
C THR A 67 25.13 1.51 -2.43
N ALA A 68 26.11 2.39 -2.56
CA ALA A 68 27.53 2.04 -2.61
C ALA A 68 28.13 1.81 -1.21
N ALA A 69 27.52 2.34 -0.15
CA ALA A 69 28.02 2.21 1.22
C ALA A 69 28.03 0.73 1.64
N PRO A 70 29.16 0.26 2.27
CA PRO A 70 29.19 -1.10 2.82
C PRO A 70 28.19 -1.22 3.98
N PRO A 71 27.50 -2.38 4.12
CA PRO A 71 26.71 -2.63 5.32
C PRO A 71 27.63 -2.77 6.54
N PRO A 72 27.09 -2.60 7.76
CA PRO A 72 27.86 -2.92 8.96
C PRO A 72 28.44 -4.34 8.86
N PRO A 73 29.71 -4.56 9.23
CA PRO A 73 30.43 -5.82 8.97
C PRO A 73 29.72 -7.07 9.53
N GLU A 74 29.06 -6.93 10.66
CA GLU A 74 28.33 -8.00 11.34
C GLU A 74 26.97 -8.32 10.73
N LEU A 75 26.36 -7.41 9.96
CA LEU A 75 24.99 -7.55 9.44
C LEU A 75 24.82 -8.77 8.53
N PRO A 76 25.70 -9.05 7.54
CA PRO A 76 25.55 -10.23 6.67
C PRO A 76 25.55 -11.54 7.45
N GLY A 77 26.44 -11.68 8.44
CA GLY A 77 26.55 -12.87 9.28
C GLY A 77 25.30 -13.07 10.16
N GLN A 78 24.78 -12.00 10.75
CA GLN A 78 23.56 -12.05 11.54
C GLN A 78 22.33 -12.41 10.69
N LEU A 79 22.21 -11.86 9.47
CA LEU A 79 21.16 -12.23 8.53
C LEU A 79 21.26 -13.69 8.12
N ALA A 80 22.47 -14.18 7.82
CA ALA A 80 22.70 -15.59 7.46
C ALA A 80 22.24 -16.54 8.59
N SER A 81 22.63 -16.28 9.82
CA SER A 81 22.24 -17.08 10.99
C SER A 81 20.72 -17.04 11.21
N THR A 82 20.10 -15.88 11.08
CA THR A 82 18.66 -15.71 11.27
C THR A 82 17.86 -16.44 10.18
N LEU A 83 18.26 -16.28 8.90
CA LEU A 83 17.59 -16.96 7.78
C LEU A 83 17.72 -18.46 7.89
N ALA A 84 18.90 -18.97 8.26
CA ALA A 84 19.11 -20.40 8.51
C ALA A 84 18.20 -20.95 9.62
N ALA A 85 18.06 -20.22 10.74
CA ALA A 85 17.15 -20.58 11.83
C ALA A 85 15.67 -20.60 11.40
N LEU A 86 15.28 -19.81 10.41
CA LEU A 86 13.94 -19.81 9.81
C LEU A 86 13.75 -20.87 8.71
N GLY A 87 14.80 -21.64 8.36
CA GLY A 87 14.79 -22.60 7.26
C GLY A 87 15.04 -21.99 5.87
N ASP A 88 15.72 -20.84 5.82
CA ASP A 88 16.04 -20.07 4.60
C ASP A 88 14.82 -19.85 3.68
N PRO A 89 13.68 -19.37 4.22
CA PRO A 89 12.50 -19.12 3.40
C PRO A 89 12.70 -17.88 2.53
N PRO A 90 11.96 -17.73 1.44
CA PRO A 90 11.79 -16.42 0.80
C PRO A 90 11.23 -15.41 1.80
N VAL A 91 11.76 -14.19 1.79
CA VAL A 91 11.34 -13.13 2.70
C VAL A 91 10.81 -11.90 1.96
N ALA A 92 10.01 -11.13 2.68
CA ALA A 92 9.67 -9.76 2.34
C ALA A 92 10.64 -8.83 3.09
N VAL A 93 11.33 -7.95 2.37
CA VAL A 93 12.21 -6.92 2.91
C VAL A 93 11.51 -5.58 2.75
N ARG A 94 11.11 -4.96 3.86
CA ARG A 94 10.19 -3.81 3.88
C ARG A 94 10.80 -2.65 4.64
N SER A 95 10.66 -1.45 4.10
CA SER A 95 11.04 -0.20 4.77
C SER A 95 10.24 0.02 6.06
N SER A 96 10.88 0.62 7.06
CA SER A 96 10.28 1.12 8.28
C SER A 96 10.98 2.42 8.67
N ALA A 97 10.56 3.54 8.07
CA ALA A 97 11.18 4.83 8.31
C ALA A 97 10.62 5.51 9.58
N THR A 98 11.37 6.49 10.11
CA THR A 98 10.95 7.29 11.28
C THR A 98 9.75 8.18 11.00
N SER A 99 9.50 8.51 9.72
CA SER A 99 8.40 9.38 9.28
C SER A 99 7.28 8.63 8.55
N GLU A 100 7.22 7.29 8.67
CA GLU A 100 6.17 6.46 8.08
C GLU A 100 5.07 6.15 9.09
N ASP A 101 3.85 5.99 8.57
CA ASP A 101 2.67 5.54 9.32
C ASP A 101 2.34 6.45 10.53
N THR A 102 2.51 7.77 10.36
CA THR A 102 2.09 8.76 11.36
C THR A 102 0.59 9.04 11.28
N ALA A 103 0.05 9.68 12.32
CA ALA A 103 -1.37 10.05 12.35
C ALA A 103 -1.75 11.11 11.30
N GLU A 104 -0.76 11.92 10.86
CA GLU A 104 -0.99 13.04 9.94
C GLU A 104 -0.77 12.67 8.47
N ALA A 105 -0.01 11.60 8.19
CA ALA A 105 0.29 11.21 6.81
C ALA A 105 0.64 9.73 6.72
N SER A 106 0.01 9.03 5.77
CA SER A 106 0.21 7.59 5.59
C SER A 106 1.59 7.23 5.02
N ALA A 107 2.25 8.18 4.34
CA ALA A 107 3.46 7.94 3.55
C ALA A 107 3.37 6.67 2.66
N ALA A 108 2.13 6.34 2.24
CA ALA A 108 1.82 5.10 1.53
C ALA A 108 2.71 4.92 0.30
N GLY A 109 3.51 3.84 0.29
CA GLY A 109 4.32 3.45 -0.85
C GLY A 109 5.49 4.39 -1.20
N GLN A 110 5.86 5.35 -0.32
CA GLN A 110 6.99 6.26 -0.58
C GLN A 110 8.33 5.54 -0.60
N HIS A 111 8.43 4.39 0.05
CA HIS A 111 9.64 3.59 0.15
C HIS A 111 9.48 2.21 -0.45
N ASP A 112 10.59 1.58 -0.83
CA ASP A 112 10.59 0.30 -1.53
C ASP A 112 10.31 -0.87 -0.58
N SER A 113 9.58 -1.87 -1.08
CA SER A 113 9.44 -3.20 -0.49
C SER A 113 9.82 -4.24 -1.53
N LEU A 114 10.67 -5.18 -1.16
CA LEU A 114 11.13 -6.26 -2.03
C LEU A 114 10.56 -7.58 -1.53
N LEU A 115 9.86 -8.29 -2.40
CA LEU A 115 9.21 -9.56 -2.07
C LEU A 115 9.95 -10.73 -2.75
N GLY A 116 9.99 -11.88 -2.08
CA GLY A 116 10.57 -13.11 -2.63
C GLY A 116 12.09 -13.17 -2.56
N VAL A 117 12.72 -12.30 -1.75
CA VAL A 117 14.18 -12.29 -1.60
C VAL A 117 14.63 -13.53 -0.83
N ARG A 118 15.69 -14.21 -1.28
CA ARG A 118 16.20 -15.43 -0.65
C ARG A 118 17.71 -15.42 -0.51
N GLY A 119 18.20 -15.94 0.62
CA GLY A 119 19.63 -16.01 0.94
C GLY A 119 20.21 -14.70 1.47
N ALA A 120 21.17 -14.81 2.40
CA ALA A 120 21.71 -13.67 3.12
C ALA A 120 22.34 -12.58 2.22
N PRO A 121 23.08 -12.89 1.13
CA PRO A 121 23.62 -11.85 0.24
C PRO A 121 22.50 -11.01 -0.40
N ALA A 122 21.48 -11.65 -0.98
CA ALA A 122 20.38 -10.96 -1.63
C ALA A 122 19.54 -10.15 -0.62
N VAL A 123 19.32 -10.67 0.60
CA VAL A 123 18.63 -9.94 1.68
C VAL A 123 19.45 -8.72 2.12
N THR A 124 20.78 -8.84 2.21
CA THR A 124 21.66 -7.70 2.52
C THR A 124 21.56 -6.61 1.46
N ASP A 125 21.56 -6.99 0.17
CA ASP A 125 21.38 -6.03 -0.92
C ASP A 125 19.99 -5.40 -0.91
N ALA A 126 18.95 -6.17 -0.59
CA ALA A 126 17.59 -5.66 -0.43
C ALA A 126 17.48 -4.66 0.74
N VAL A 127 18.16 -4.90 1.86
CA VAL A 127 18.26 -3.93 2.97
C VAL A 127 18.87 -2.62 2.50
N ARG A 128 19.99 -2.68 1.74
CA ARG A 128 20.64 -1.48 1.18
C ARG A 128 19.73 -0.75 0.18
N ALA A 129 18.97 -1.49 -0.62
CA ALA A 129 17.98 -0.92 -1.56
C ALA A 129 16.86 -0.18 -0.81
N CYS A 130 16.33 -0.76 0.29
CA CYS A 130 15.38 -0.07 1.17
C CYS A 130 15.99 1.22 1.72
N TRP A 131 17.20 1.20 2.29
CA TRP A 131 17.88 2.40 2.78
C TRP A 131 18.05 3.47 1.69
N ALA A 132 18.43 3.07 0.49
CA ALA A 132 18.59 3.96 -0.65
C ALA A 132 17.27 4.59 -1.10
N SER A 133 16.13 3.92 -0.89
CA SER A 133 14.79 4.43 -1.25
C SER A 133 14.39 5.69 -0.45
N LEU A 134 14.97 5.92 0.74
CA LEU A 134 14.84 7.19 1.48
C LEU A 134 15.23 8.41 0.65
N TRP A 135 16.17 8.23 -0.26
CA TRP A 135 16.72 9.28 -1.12
C TRP A 135 16.19 9.21 -2.55
N SER A 136 15.08 8.50 -2.77
CA SER A 136 14.34 8.59 -4.04
C SER A 136 13.76 9.99 -4.23
N GLU A 137 13.54 10.40 -5.47
CA GLU A 137 12.95 11.70 -5.78
C GLU A 137 11.58 11.86 -5.12
N ARG A 138 10.72 10.82 -5.22
CA ARG A 138 9.39 10.79 -4.62
C ARG A 138 9.45 11.00 -3.09
N ALA A 139 10.33 10.28 -2.38
CA ALA A 139 10.49 10.41 -0.93
C ALA A 139 11.04 11.79 -0.54
N THR A 140 11.94 12.35 -1.35
CA THR A 140 12.51 13.69 -1.11
C THR A 140 11.47 14.80 -1.33
N VAL A 141 10.65 14.72 -2.39
CA VAL A 141 9.57 15.66 -2.66
C VAL A 141 8.50 15.58 -1.57
N TYR A 142 8.15 14.38 -1.13
CA TYR A 142 7.17 14.19 -0.04
C TYR A 142 7.62 14.87 1.26
N ARG A 143 8.87 14.71 1.66
CA ARG A 143 9.43 15.30 2.89
C ARG A 143 9.58 16.83 2.87
N ARG A 144 9.72 17.46 1.71
CA ARG A 144 9.83 18.92 1.62
C ARG A 144 8.63 19.67 2.24
N GLY A 145 7.50 18.99 2.40
CA GLY A 145 6.30 19.55 3.06
C GLY A 145 6.20 19.28 4.56
N SER A 146 7.05 18.45 5.14
CA SER A 146 6.83 17.89 6.50
C SER A 146 7.77 18.41 7.59
N GLY A 147 8.81 19.22 7.27
CA GLY A 147 9.69 19.88 8.26
C GLY A 147 10.45 18.92 9.22
N THR A 148 10.50 17.62 8.94
CA THR A 148 11.11 16.62 9.81
C THR A 148 12.62 16.54 9.62
N GLY A 149 13.37 16.23 10.69
CA GLY A 149 14.83 16.09 10.73
C GLY A 149 15.41 15.10 9.71
N THR A 150 16.67 14.73 9.84
CA THR A 150 17.34 13.79 8.92
C THR A 150 16.58 12.45 8.91
N PRO A 151 16.12 11.98 7.73
CA PRO A 151 15.34 10.76 7.65
C PRO A 151 16.21 9.53 7.91
N GLU A 152 15.67 8.58 8.66
CA GLU A 152 16.32 7.32 8.99
C GLU A 152 15.39 6.15 8.68
N MET A 153 15.97 4.98 8.43
CA MET A 153 15.19 3.80 8.05
C MET A 153 15.72 2.53 8.69
N ALA A 154 14.87 1.87 9.44
CA ALA A 154 14.99 0.46 9.77
C ALA A 154 14.40 -0.39 8.64
N VAL A 155 14.73 -1.69 8.61
CA VAL A 155 14.24 -2.60 7.58
C VAL A 155 13.71 -3.88 8.22
N ILE A 156 12.46 -4.22 7.92
CA ILE A 156 11.82 -5.45 8.35
C ILE A 156 12.21 -6.56 7.37
N VAL A 157 12.72 -7.67 7.89
CA VAL A 157 12.97 -8.91 7.13
C VAL A 157 12.02 -9.96 7.69
N GLN A 158 10.98 -10.28 6.95
CA GLN A 158 9.85 -11.09 7.41
C GLN A 158 9.58 -12.23 6.43
N ARG A 159 9.21 -13.42 6.93
CA ARG A 159 8.84 -14.56 6.09
C ARG A 159 7.74 -14.14 5.10
N LEU A 160 7.98 -14.37 3.81
CA LEU A 160 6.96 -14.18 2.79
C LEU A 160 5.96 -15.33 2.84
N LEU A 161 4.68 -14.99 2.86
CA LEU A 161 3.58 -15.94 2.91
C LEU A 161 3.05 -16.23 1.50
N ASP A 162 2.78 -17.50 1.19
CA ASP A 162 2.10 -17.92 -0.04
C ASP A 162 0.58 -17.80 0.16
N ALA A 163 0.07 -16.59 0.04
CA ALA A 163 -1.32 -16.31 0.33
C ALA A 163 -2.28 -16.90 -0.71
N ARG A 164 -3.33 -17.59 -0.26
CA ARG A 164 -4.49 -17.97 -1.09
C ARG A 164 -5.27 -16.72 -1.50
N ALA A 165 -5.53 -15.86 -0.52
CA ALA A 165 -6.18 -14.57 -0.69
C ALA A 165 -5.53 -13.55 0.25
N SER A 166 -5.59 -12.30 -0.09
CA SER A 166 -5.05 -11.20 0.72
C SER A 166 -5.74 -9.89 0.36
N GLY A 167 -5.48 -8.88 1.14
CA GLY A 167 -6.07 -7.58 0.87
C GLY A 167 -5.82 -6.56 1.97
N VAL A 168 -6.73 -5.61 2.03
CA VAL A 168 -6.72 -4.50 2.99
C VAL A 168 -8.05 -4.46 3.71
N MET A 169 -8.08 -4.03 4.96
CA MET A 169 -9.32 -3.70 5.64
C MET A 169 -9.21 -2.38 6.39
N PHE A 170 -10.31 -1.64 6.40
CA PHE A 170 -10.47 -0.44 7.20
C PHE A 170 -11.46 -0.73 8.33
N THR A 171 -11.02 -0.52 9.57
CA THR A 171 -11.88 -0.67 10.74
C THR A 171 -12.59 0.64 11.05
N PRO A 172 -13.77 0.61 11.71
CA PRO A 172 -14.31 1.81 12.34
C PRO A 172 -13.45 2.23 13.53
N ALA A 173 -13.58 3.50 13.95
CA ALA A 173 -12.85 4.03 15.11
C ALA A 173 -13.34 3.39 16.44
N GLN A 174 -14.61 3.00 16.50
CA GLN A 174 -15.24 2.30 17.61
C GLN A 174 -15.97 1.08 17.07
N ALA A 175 -15.95 -0.01 17.81
CA ALA A 175 -16.50 -1.31 17.36
C ALA A 175 -17.97 -1.20 16.92
N ASP A 176 -18.77 -0.35 17.57
CA ASP A 176 -20.19 -0.17 17.29
C ASP A 176 -20.51 0.98 16.31
N ALA A 177 -19.50 1.74 15.88
CA ALA A 177 -19.68 2.97 15.11
C ALA A 177 -19.72 2.78 13.59
N GLY A 178 -19.82 1.54 13.07
CA GLY A 178 -19.90 1.30 11.64
C GLY A 178 -19.45 -0.09 11.21
N ALA A 179 -19.34 -0.30 9.90
CA ALA A 179 -18.91 -1.56 9.35
C ALA A 179 -17.39 -1.55 9.10
N THR A 180 -16.72 -2.67 9.36
CA THR A 180 -15.38 -2.95 8.81
C THR A 180 -15.53 -3.16 7.31
N VAL A 181 -14.75 -2.43 6.51
CA VAL A 181 -14.68 -2.57 5.06
C VAL A 181 -13.45 -3.40 4.71
N ILE A 182 -13.64 -4.50 3.99
CA ILE A 182 -12.57 -5.41 3.58
C ILE A 182 -12.52 -5.45 2.06
N GLU A 183 -11.36 -5.24 1.48
CA GLU A 183 -11.08 -5.50 0.08
C GLU A 183 -10.17 -6.72 -0.03
N ALA A 184 -10.56 -7.68 -0.86
CA ALA A 184 -9.92 -8.98 -0.99
C ALA A 184 -9.72 -9.40 -2.45
N SER A 185 -8.58 -10.01 -2.74
CA SER A 185 -8.33 -10.67 -4.02
C SER A 185 -7.49 -11.93 -3.83
N TRP A 186 -7.36 -12.71 -4.91
CA TRP A 186 -6.52 -13.90 -4.93
C TRP A 186 -5.03 -13.56 -4.89
N GLY A 187 -4.24 -14.37 -4.21
CA GLY A 187 -2.79 -14.27 -4.17
C GLY A 187 -2.27 -13.19 -3.22
N LEU A 188 -1.13 -12.58 -3.56
CA LEU A 188 -0.41 -11.61 -2.73
C LEU A 188 -1.06 -10.23 -2.72
N GLY A 189 -1.07 -9.57 -1.55
CA GLY A 189 -1.76 -8.31 -1.28
C GLY A 189 -1.29 -7.09 -2.06
N ALA A 190 -0.08 -7.11 -2.58
CA ALA A 190 0.45 -6.01 -3.38
C ALA A 190 -0.46 -5.64 -4.56
N SER A 191 -1.15 -6.63 -5.17
CA SER A 191 -2.11 -6.37 -6.26
C SER A 191 -3.31 -5.52 -5.84
N VAL A 192 -3.77 -5.66 -4.60
CA VAL A 192 -4.89 -4.89 -4.02
C VAL A 192 -4.41 -3.50 -3.59
N VAL A 193 -3.32 -3.45 -2.83
CA VAL A 193 -2.72 -2.20 -2.31
C VAL A 193 -2.36 -1.24 -3.45
N GLU A 194 -1.74 -1.74 -4.53
CA GLU A 194 -1.36 -0.96 -5.70
C GLU A 194 -2.55 -0.70 -6.66
N GLY A 195 -3.73 -1.27 -6.40
CA GLY A 195 -4.89 -1.11 -7.28
C GLY A 195 -4.77 -1.79 -8.64
N ARG A 196 -3.88 -2.79 -8.79
CA ARG A 196 -3.68 -3.55 -10.05
C ARG A 196 -4.88 -4.44 -10.40
N VAL A 197 -5.69 -4.77 -9.41
CA VAL A 197 -6.92 -5.54 -9.54
C VAL A 197 -8.09 -4.78 -8.94
N THR A 198 -9.30 -5.02 -9.44
CA THR A 198 -10.52 -4.62 -8.75
C THR A 198 -10.85 -5.74 -7.77
N PRO A 199 -10.81 -5.47 -6.44
CA PRO A 199 -11.02 -6.50 -5.43
C PRO A 199 -12.50 -6.75 -5.17
N ASP A 200 -12.81 -7.90 -4.54
CA ASP A 200 -14.09 -8.08 -3.86
C ASP A 200 -14.17 -7.12 -2.68
N THR A 201 -15.35 -6.60 -2.40
CA THR A 201 -15.61 -5.74 -1.26
C THR A 201 -16.57 -6.43 -0.29
N TYR A 202 -16.22 -6.49 0.97
CA TYR A 202 -17.06 -6.97 2.06
C TYR A 202 -17.27 -5.83 3.07
N ARG A 203 -18.48 -5.71 3.56
CA ARG A 203 -18.82 -4.81 4.67
C ARG A 203 -19.40 -5.65 5.78
N VAL A 204 -18.70 -5.67 6.92
CA VAL A 204 -19.08 -6.47 8.11
C VAL A 204 -19.52 -5.52 9.20
N GLY A 205 -20.81 -5.52 9.51
CA GLY A 205 -21.41 -4.70 10.56
C GLY A 205 -21.04 -5.17 11.97
N ALA A 206 -21.46 -4.41 12.99
CA ALA A 206 -21.20 -4.70 14.40
C ALA A 206 -21.81 -6.06 14.84
N CYS A 207 -22.96 -6.44 14.27
CA CYS A 207 -23.62 -7.73 14.54
C CYS A 207 -23.17 -8.84 13.58
N ASP A 208 -21.97 -8.72 12.97
CA ASP A 208 -21.40 -9.68 12.03
C ASP A 208 -22.24 -9.91 10.74
N THR A 209 -23.16 -8.99 10.42
CA THR A 209 -23.88 -9.02 9.15
C THR A 209 -22.92 -8.70 8.01
N VAL A 210 -22.87 -9.57 7.00
CA VAL A 210 -21.98 -9.43 5.85
C VAL A 210 -22.77 -8.99 4.62
N THR A 211 -22.35 -7.91 3.99
CA THR A 211 -22.74 -7.58 2.62
C THR A 211 -21.49 -7.60 1.75
N ARG A 212 -21.59 -8.17 0.54
CA ARG A 212 -20.46 -8.31 -0.36
C ARG A 212 -20.79 -7.92 -1.79
N SER A 213 -19.77 -7.42 -2.49
CA SER A 213 -19.74 -7.23 -3.94
C SER A 213 -18.56 -7.99 -4.50
N VAL A 214 -18.80 -8.94 -5.40
CA VAL A 214 -17.76 -9.78 -6.01
C VAL A 214 -17.34 -9.17 -7.34
N ALA A 215 -16.03 -8.98 -7.53
CA ALA A 215 -15.44 -8.41 -8.74
C ALA A 215 -14.99 -9.49 -9.73
N ASP A 216 -14.81 -9.12 -11.02
CA ASP A 216 -14.14 -9.95 -12.02
C ASP A 216 -12.61 -9.87 -11.83
N LYS A 217 -12.06 -10.75 -11.00
CA LYS A 217 -10.65 -10.82 -10.63
C LYS A 217 -9.83 -11.58 -11.67
N ARG A 218 -9.37 -10.88 -12.72
CA ARG A 218 -8.73 -11.51 -13.90
C ARG A 218 -7.27 -11.91 -13.66
N THR A 219 -6.58 -11.24 -12.73
CA THR A 219 -5.16 -11.47 -12.46
C THR A 219 -4.91 -11.59 -10.98
N ARG A 220 -3.85 -12.30 -10.62
CA ARG A 220 -3.34 -12.45 -9.26
C ARG A 220 -1.82 -12.38 -9.26
N LEU A 221 -1.23 -12.03 -8.15
CA LEU A 221 0.21 -12.13 -7.92
C LEU A 221 0.48 -13.37 -7.09
N ASP A 222 1.39 -14.21 -7.56
CA ASP A 222 1.83 -15.41 -6.85
C ASP A 222 3.35 -15.44 -6.78
N ARG A 223 3.86 -16.14 -5.78
CA ARG A 223 5.26 -16.51 -5.73
C ARG A 223 5.50 -17.77 -6.59
N TYR A 224 6.49 -17.73 -7.44
CA TYR A 224 6.99 -18.88 -8.18
C TYR A 224 8.51 -18.97 -8.00
N GLY A 225 8.96 -19.93 -7.19
CA GLY A 225 10.34 -19.97 -6.74
C GLY A 225 10.69 -18.74 -5.89
N ASP A 226 11.65 -17.97 -6.34
CA ASP A 226 12.12 -16.70 -5.74
C ASP A 226 11.53 -15.44 -6.43
N ARG A 227 10.61 -15.63 -7.39
CA ARG A 227 10.01 -14.53 -8.16
C ARG A 227 8.55 -14.33 -7.81
N ILE A 228 8.14 -13.06 -7.87
CA ILE A 228 6.72 -12.69 -7.86
C ILE A 228 6.27 -12.54 -9.30
N VAL A 229 5.24 -13.28 -9.68
CA VAL A 229 4.72 -13.31 -11.04
C VAL A 229 3.23 -12.98 -11.06
N ALA A 230 2.83 -12.20 -12.07
CA ALA A 230 1.42 -11.99 -12.37
C ALA A 230 0.90 -13.17 -13.19
N ARG A 231 -0.21 -13.76 -12.75
CA ARG A 231 -0.86 -14.89 -13.42
C ARG A 231 -2.32 -14.57 -13.69
N ALA A 232 -2.86 -15.16 -14.76
CA ALA A 232 -4.29 -15.13 -15.01
C ALA A 232 -5.02 -16.00 -13.96
N VAL A 233 -6.13 -15.51 -13.46
CA VAL A 233 -7.10 -16.31 -12.68
C VAL A 233 -7.90 -17.18 -13.64
N ALA A 234 -8.09 -18.46 -13.31
CA ALA A 234 -8.91 -19.37 -14.10
C ALA A 234 -10.32 -18.79 -14.31
N ALA A 235 -10.89 -18.96 -15.49
CA ALA A 235 -12.17 -18.32 -15.84
C ALA A 235 -13.29 -18.64 -14.84
N GLY A 236 -13.32 -19.88 -14.31
CA GLY A 236 -14.31 -20.30 -13.31
C GLY A 236 -14.14 -19.64 -11.94
N ASP A 237 -12.92 -19.15 -11.62
CA ASP A 237 -12.60 -18.60 -10.29
C ASP A 237 -12.70 -17.05 -10.25
N ARG A 238 -12.78 -16.40 -11.40
CA ARG A 238 -12.74 -14.92 -11.50
C ARG A 238 -13.83 -14.23 -10.70
N ASN A 239 -15.03 -14.79 -10.76
CA ASN A 239 -16.23 -14.26 -10.12
C ASN A 239 -16.62 -15.04 -8.84
N LEU A 240 -15.74 -15.93 -8.34
CA LEU A 240 -15.92 -16.53 -7.03
C LEU A 240 -15.44 -15.57 -5.95
N PRO A 241 -16.12 -15.48 -4.79
CA PRO A 241 -15.66 -14.66 -3.68
C PRO A 241 -14.31 -15.14 -3.15
N ALA A 242 -13.37 -14.22 -2.93
CA ALA A 242 -12.05 -14.53 -2.41
C ALA A 242 -12.09 -14.99 -0.94
N LEU A 243 -13.12 -14.56 -0.20
CA LEU A 243 -13.44 -14.98 1.16
C LEU A 243 -14.87 -15.50 1.24
N ASP A 244 -15.11 -16.50 2.08
CA ASP A 244 -16.46 -16.78 2.58
C ASP A 244 -16.87 -15.81 3.70
N ASP A 245 -18.16 -15.79 4.02
CA ASP A 245 -18.71 -14.86 5.01
C ASP A 245 -18.14 -15.12 6.42
N ALA A 246 -17.87 -16.38 6.76
CA ALA A 246 -17.29 -16.75 8.05
C ALA A 246 -15.87 -16.20 8.21
N THR A 247 -15.05 -16.30 7.16
CA THR A 247 -13.69 -15.72 7.13
C THR A 247 -13.73 -14.20 7.15
N ALA A 248 -14.65 -13.55 6.42
CA ALA A 248 -14.83 -12.11 6.47
C ALA A 248 -15.19 -11.62 7.87
N VAL A 249 -16.06 -12.34 8.59
CA VAL A 249 -16.40 -12.06 10.01
C VAL A 249 -15.20 -12.23 10.92
N ARG A 250 -14.44 -13.34 10.80
CA ARG A 250 -13.21 -13.54 11.59
C ARG A 250 -12.21 -12.41 11.38
N LEU A 251 -12.03 -11.99 10.12
CA LEU A 251 -11.11 -10.92 9.75
C LEU A 251 -11.59 -9.57 10.32
N ALA A 252 -12.88 -9.28 10.25
CA ALA A 252 -13.45 -8.05 10.82
C ALA A 252 -13.33 -8.00 12.35
N ARG A 253 -13.52 -9.13 13.04
CA ARG A 253 -13.32 -9.22 14.50
C ARG A 253 -11.85 -8.95 14.84
N LEU A 254 -10.92 -9.59 14.14
CA LEU A 254 -9.49 -9.35 14.31
C LEU A 254 -9.11 -7.88 14.06
N GLY A 255 -9.72 -7.24 13.06
CA GLY A 255 -9.55 -5.81 12.79
C GLY A 255 -10.05 -4.93 13.93
N ARG A 256 -11.21 -5.26 14.54
CA ARG A 256 -11.74 -4.54 15.72
C ARG A 256 -10.82 -4.70 16.93
N ASP A 257 -10.22 -5.88 17.14
CA ASP A 257 -9.24 -6.09 18.22
C ASP A 257 -8.01 -5.18 18.02
N VAL A 258 -7.52 -5.07 16.78
CA VAL A 258 -6.42 -4.14 16.44
C VAL A 258 -6.83 -2.69 16.65
N ALA A 259 -8.03 -2.28 16.21
CA ALA A 259 -8.51 -0.92 16.42
C ALA A 259 -8.65 -0.57 17.91
N THR A 260 -9.14 -1.51 18.72
CA THR A 260 -9.22 -1.39 20.18
C THR A 260 -7.84 -1.25 20.81
N LEU A 261 -6.88 -2.07 20.38
CA LEU A 261 -5.49 -2.02 20.86
C LEU A 261 -4.83 -0.65 20.61
N PHE A 262 -5.10 -0.03 19.46
CA PHE A 262 -4.53 1.28 19.11
C PHE A 262 -5.45 2.48 19.47
N GLY A 263 -6.68 2.23 19.93
CA GLY A 263 -7.64 3.27 20.32
C GLY A 263 -8.16 4.13 19.15
N ARG A 264 -8.05 3.65 17.91
CA ARG A 264 -8.44 4.39 16.69
C ARG A 264 -8.64 3.47 15.48
N ALA A 265 -9.34 3.98 14.45
CA ALA A 265 -9.52 3.29 13.18
C ALA A 265 -8.18 2.90 12.55
N GLN A 266 -8.13 1.68 12.00
CA GLN A 266 -6.92 1.09 11.41
C GLN A 266 -7.13 0.71 9.96
N ASP A 267 -6.11 0.98 9.15
CA ASP A 267 -5.86 0.44 7.82
C ASP A 267 -4.91 -0.75 7.98
N ILE A 268 -5.40 -1.95 7.65
CA ILE A 268 -4.70 -3.20 7.97
C ILE A 268 -4.51 -4.02 6.70
N GLU A 269 -3.25 -4.32 6.36
CA GLU A 269 -2.91 -5.31 5.35
C GLU A 269 -2.94 -6.71 5.98
N TRP A 270 -3.54 -7.67 5.28
CA TRP A 270 -3.70 -9.03 5.76
C TRP A 270 -3.49 -10.06 4.66
N ALA A 271 -3.20 -11.30 5.06
CA ALA A 271 -3.10 -12.46 4.19
C ALA A 271 -3.80 -13.68 4.81
N LEU A 272 -4.38 -14.53 3.96
CA LEU A 272 -4.99 -15.80 4.33
C LEU A 272 -4.16 -16.95 3.75
N VAL A 273 -3.59 -17.78 4.63
CA VAL A 273 -2.80 -18.97 4.29
C VAL A 273 -3.35 -20.14 5.09
N ASP A 274 -3.75 -21.21 4.44
CA ASP A 274 -4.26 -22.43 5.10
C ASP A 274 -5.29 -22.14 6.21
N ASP A 275 -6.30 -21.31 5.88
CA ASP A 275 -7.35 -20.81 6.79
C ASP A 275 -6.87 -19.97 7.99
N ARG A 276 -5.58 -19.69 8.09
CA ARG A 276 -5.02 -18.79 9.07
C ARG A 276 -4.90 -17.37 8.50
N ILE A 277 -5.46 -16.42 9.24
CA ILE A 277 -5.32 -14.98 8.95
C ILE A 277 -3.99 -14.49 9.54
N TRP A 278 -3.28 -13.67 8.77
CA TRP A 278 -2.04 -13.03 9.16
C TRP A 278 -2.15 -11.53 8.97
N LEU A 279 -1.69 -10.75 9.95
CA LEU A 279 -1.58 -9.29 9.88
C LEU A 279 -0.19 -8.93 9.35
N LEU A 280 -0.14 -8.21 8.24
CA LEU A 280 1.10 -7.84 7.56
C LEU A 280 1.53 -6.41 7.87
N GLN A 281 0.57 -5.51 8.11
CA GLN A 281 0.77 -4.12 8.48
C GLN A 281 -0.50 -3.59 9.13
N ALA A 282 -0.36 -2.65 10.07
CA ALA A 282 -1.47 -1.84 10.56
C ALA A 282 -1.01 -0.40 10.70
N ARG A 283 -1.86 0.55 10.34
CA ARG A 283 -1.59 1.99 10.47
C ARG A 283 -2.89 2.75 10.71
N PRO A 284 -2.85 3.96 11.28
CA PRO A 284 -4.03 4.79 11.42
C PRO A 284 -4.68 5.09 10.08
N VAL A 285 -6.02 5.08 10.04
CA VAL A 285 -6.78 5.58 8.88
C VAL A 285 -6.65 7.10 8.84
N THR A 286 -6.01 7.65 7.81
CA THR A 286 -5.86 9.10 7.62
C THR A 286 -7.10 9.73 6.98
N ALA A 287 -7.81 8.97 6.12
CA ALA A 287 -9.02 9.43 5.45
C ALA A 287 -9.97 8.25 5.18
N ALA A 288 -11.14 8.27 5.81
CA ALA A 288 -12.14 7.22 5.67
C ALA A 288 -12.70 7.15 4.23
N PRO A 289 -12.98 5.95 3.71
CA PRO A 289 -13.62 5.79 2.42
C PRO A 289 -15.02 6.41 2.42
N PRO A 290 -15.50 6.92 1.27
CA PRO A 290 -16.86 7.44 1.18
C PRO A 290 -17.86 6.31 1.49
N VAL A 291 -18.86 6.61 2.32
CA VAL A 291 -20.06 5.76 2.41
C VAL A 291 -20.82 5.99 1.10
N ALA A 292 -21.04 4.93 0.32
CA ALA A 292 -21.77 5.04 -0.94
C ALA A 292 -23.16 5.67 -0.66
N SER A 293 -23.38 6.86 -1.15
CA SER A 293 -24.63 7.61 -0.99
C SER A 293 -25.58 7.20 -2.12
N GLY A 294 -26.31 6.09 -1.94
CA GLY A 294 -27.35 5.63 -2.86
C GLY A 294 -26.83 4.94 -4.14
N PRO A 295 -27.73 4.33 -4.92
CA PRO A 295 -27.37 3.80 -6.22
C PRO A 295 -26.91 4.93 -7.14
N ALA A 296 -25.82 4.70 -7.90
CA ALA A 296 -25.43 5.58 -9.00
C ALA A 296 -26.68 5.86 -9.86
N ALA A 297 -26.93 7.13 -10.17
CA ALA A 297 -28.10 7.48 -10.98
C ALA A 297 -28.11 6.58 -12.22
N ALA A 298 -29.22 5.86 -12.43
CA ALA A 298 -29.40 4.86 -13.50
C ALA A 298 -29.15 5.39 -14.93
N THR A 299 -28.87 6.69 -15.05
CA THR A 299 -28.59 7.41 -16.30
C THR A 299 -27.11 7.74 -16.54
N ALA A 300 -26.19 7.37 -15.63
CA ALA A 300 -24.76 7.64 -15.85
C ALA A 300 -24.19 6.56 -16.80
N PRO A 301 -23.65 6.93 -17.98
CA PRO A 301 -23.16 5.95 -18.95
C PRO A 301 -21.90 5.20 -18.50
N LEU A 302 -21.17 5.74 -17.52
CA LEU A 302 -19.92 5.18 -17.01
C LEU A 302 -19.93 5.22 -15.47
N THR A 303 -19.69 4.08 -14.85
CA THR A 303 -19.68 3.96 -13.39
C THR A 303 -18.49 3.12 -12.90
N GLY A 304 -18.01 3.46 -11.71
CA GLY A 304 -16.98 2.72 -10.98
C GLY A 304 -17.20 2.81 -9.47
N THR A 305 -16.23 2.40 -8.70
CA THR A 305 -16.25 2.46 -7.23
C THR A 305 -15.98 3.89 -6.76
N PRO A 306 -16.80 4.51 -5.89
CA PRO A 306 -16.51 5.75 -5.22
C PRO A 306 -15.20 5.66 -4.42
N GLY A 307 -14.19 6.44 -4.80
CA GLY A 307 -12.87 6.40 -4.16
C GLY A 307 -12.59 7.58 -3.24
N SER A 308 -12.97 8.77 -3.66
CA SER A 308 -12.84 10.02 -2.91
C SER A 308 -13.96 10.96 -3.29
N ARG A 309 -14.59 11.60 -2.29
CA ARG A 309 -15.77 12.47 -2.48
C ARG A 309 -15.47 13.71 -3.31
N GLY A 310 -16.53 14.32 -3.83
CA GLY A 310 -16.48 15.57 -4.58
C GLY A 310 -16.82 15.37 -6.05
N THR A 311 -16.88 16.50 -6.77
CA THR A 311 -17.17 16.53 -8.20
C THR A 311 -16.17 17.46 -8.86
N ALA A 312 -15.59 17.05 -9.96
CA ALA A 312 -14.70 17.87 -10.77
C ALA A 312 -14.97 17.66 -12.25
N THR A 313 -14.77 18.73 -13.01
CA THR A 313 -14.88 18.73 -14.48
C THR A 313 -13.57 19.21 -15.07
N GLY A 314 -13.05 18.52 -16.06
CA GLY A 314 -11.81 18.87 -16.76
C GLY A 314 -11.53 17.96 -17.95
N PRO A 315 -10.52 18.26 -18.77
CA PRO A 315 -10.09 17.40 -19.86
C PRO A 315 -9.61 16.04 -19.35
N ALA A 316 -10.09 14.94 -19.91
CA ALA A 316 -9.57 13.62 -19.64
C ALA A 316 -8.11 13.53 -20.15
N ARG A 317 -7.19 13.14 -19.29
CA ARG A 317 -5.80 12.90 -19.67
C ARG A 317 -5.46 11.44 -19.52
N ILE A 318 -5.35 10.77 -20.68
CA ILE A 318 -4.98 9.34 -20.70
C ILE A 318 -3.49 9.20 -20.44
N VAL A 319 -3.15 8.50 -19.37
CA VAL A 319 -1.76 8.27 -18.93
C VAL A 319 -1.52 6.76 -18.82
N ARG A 320 -0.65 6.24 -19.68
CA ARG A 320 -0.34 4.80 -19.73
C ARG A 320 0.84 4.41 -18.86
N GLY A 321 1.70 5.38 -18.53
CA GLY A 321 2.90 5.15 -17.74
C GLY A 321 3.73 6.42 -17.55
N PRO A 322 4.91 6.32 -16.93
CA PRO A 322 5.77 7.45 -16.61
C PRO A 322 6.15 8.34 -17.81
N ASP A 323 6.24 7.78 -19.01
CA ASP A 323 6.56 8.52 -20.23
C ASP A 323 5.47 9.56 -20.58
N ASP A 324 4.25 9.37 -20.14
CA ASP A 324 3.13 10.29 -20.34
C ASP A 324 3.03 11.39 -19.27
N PHE A 325 3.78 11.30 -18.16
CA PHE A 325 3.65 12.23 -17.01
C PHE A 325 3.82 13.70 -17.40
N GLY A 326 4.73 14.00 -18.35
CA GLY A 326 4.97 15.34 -18.86
C GLY A 326 3.78 15.97 -19.60
N ARG A 327 2.75 15.19 -19.96
CA ARG A 327 1.55 15.66 -20.66
C ARG A 327 0.46 16.17 -19.71
N VAL A 328 0.50 15.78 -18.43
CA VAL A 328 -0.52 16.13 -17.44
C VAL A 328 -0.41 17.62 -17.07
N ARG A 329 -1.53 18.30 -16.98
CA ARG A 329 -1.65 19.72 -16.64
C ARG A 329 -2.55 19.91 -15.41
N PRO A 330 -2.38 21.00 -14.66
CA PRO A 330 -3.32 21.37 -13.61
C PRO A 330 -4.75 21.47 -14.16
N GLY A 331 -5.71 20.88 -13.46
CA GLY A 331 -7.10 20.85 -13.86
C GLY A 331 -7.50 19.67 -14.75
N ASP A 332 -6.56 18.86 -15.24
CA ASP A 332 -6.90 17.62 -15.97
C ASP A 332 -7.61 16.61 -15.06
N ILE A 333 -8.42 15.74 -15.65
CA ILE A 333 -8.90 14.51 -15.03
C ILE A 333 -7.95 13.37 -15.46
N LEU A 334 -7.18 12.86 -14.50
CA LEU A 334 -6.27 11.75 -14.73
C LEU A 334 -7.05 10.48 -15.03
N VAL A 335 -6.84 9.87 -16.19
CA VAL A 335 -7.42 8.58 -16.57
C VAL A 335 -6.29 7.59 -16.82
N CYS A 336 -6.25 6.51 -16.04
CA CYS A 336 -5.18 5.50 -16.13
C CYS A 336 -5.67 4.12 -15.72
N ARG A 337 -4.81 3.12 -15.91
CA ARG A 337 -5.17 1.76 -15.52
C ARG A 337 -5.23 1.59 -14.01
N PHE A 338 -4.19 2.03 -13.30
CA PHE A 338 -4.04 2.09 -11.85
C PHE A 338 -2.92 3.08 -11.54
N THR A 339 -2.73 3.43 -10.27
CA THR A 339 -1.61 4.26 -9.83
C THR A 339 -0.74 3.52 -8.83
N ASP A 340 0.53 3.85 -8.85
CA ASP A 340 1.51 3.49 -7.82
C ASP A 340 2.10 4.75 -7.17
N PRO A 341 2.97 4.64 -6.18
CA PRO A 341 3.50 5.80 -5.48
C PRO A 341 4.29 6.80 -6.35
N ALA A 342 4.79 6.39 -7.51
CA ALA A 342 5.45 7.30 -8.45
C ALA A 342 4.46 8.33 -9.07
N TRP A 343 3.17 8.04 -9.04
CA TRP A 343 2.10 8.90 -9.56
C TRP A 343 1.66 9.99 -8.57
N THR A 344 2.08 9.92 -7.31
CA THR A 344 1.68 10.89 -6.28
C THR A 344 1.88 12.36 -6.68
N PRO A 345 2.97 12.76 -7.39
CA PRO A 345 3.10 14.16 -7.86
C PRO A 345 2.00 14.58 -8.81
N LEU A 346 1.49 13.68 -9.66
CA LEU A 346 0.38 13.99 -10.58
C LEU A 346 -0.93 14.24 -9.82
N LEU A 347 -1.19 13.40 -8.78
CA LEU A 347 -2.39 13.49 -7.96
C LEU A 347 -2.49 14.83 -7.18
N ARG A 348 -1.40 15.59 -7.09
CA ARG A 348 -1.38 16.92 -6.48
C ARG A 348 -1.80 18.06 -7.43
N ILE A 349 -1.81 17.81 -8.73
CA ILE A 349 -2.07 18.86 -9.73
C ILE A 349 -3.35 18.61 -10.54
N VAL A 350 -3.84 17.37 -10.59
CA VAL A 350 -5.07 17.03 -11.32
C VAL A 350 -6.33 17.42 -10.53
N ALA A 351 -7.43 17.66 -11.23
CA ALA A 351 -8.71 17.97 -10.62
C ALA A 351 -9.48 16.73 -10.16
N GLY A 352 -9.19 15.56 -10.71
CA GLY A 352 -9.83 14.30 -10.35
C GLY A 352 -9.15 13.10 -10.96
N VAL A 353 -9.56 11.89 -10.55
CA VAL A 353 -8.95 10.62 -10.97
C VAL A 353 -9.99 9.60 -11.38
N VAL A 354 -9.71 8.90 -12.48
CA VAL A 354 -10.47 7.71 -12.94
C VAL A 354 -9.47 6.58 -13.18
N THR A 355 -9.70 5.40 -12.60
CA THR A 355 -8.87 4.22 -12.86
C THR A 355 -9.67 3.05 -13.38
N GLU A 356 -9.05 2.21 -14.25
CA GLU A 356 -9.71 1.00 -14.77
C GLU A 356 -9.82 -0.10 -13.74
N THR A 357 -8.85 -0.19 -12.83
CA THR A 357 -8.79 -1.17 -11.75
C THR A 357 -8.59 -0.47 -10.41
N GLY A 358 -8.72 -1.23 -9.32
CA GLY A 358 -8.56 -0.74 -7.96
C GLY A 358 -9.88 -0.63 -7.21
N GLY A 359 -9.80 -0.51 -5.91
CA GLY A 359 -10.92 -0.37 -4.99
C GLY A 359 -10.78 0.89 -4.12
N ALA A 360 -11.74 1.09 -3.21
CA ALA A 360 -11.78 2.25 -2.33
C ALA A 360 -10.61 2.31 -1.32
N LEU A 361 -9.90 1.22 -1.13
CA LEU A 361 -8.74 1.11 -0.23
C LEU A 361 -7.39 1.08 -0.97
N SER A 362 -7.39 1.24 -2.30
CA SER A 362 -6.16 1.27 -3.12
C SER A 362 -5.39 2.58 -2.97
N HIS A 363 -4.13 2.57 -3.41
CA HIS A 363 -3.24 3.75 -3.44
C HIS A 363 -3.92 4.99 -4.06
N ALA A 364 -4.55 4.84 -5.24
CA ALA A 364 -5.24 5.96 -5.91
C ALA A 364 -6.31 6.60 -5.01
N ALA A 365 -7.10 5.77 -4.33
CA ALA A 365 -8.18 6.22 -3.45
C ALA A 365 -7.65 6.95 -2.21
N ILE A 366 -6.62 6.38 -1.57
CA ILE A 366 -6.02 6.95 -0.36
C ILE A 366 -5.43 8.31 -0.66
N VAL A 367 -4.59 8.41 -1.70
CA VAL A 367 -3.95 9.68 -2.07
C VAL A 367 -4.98 10.70 -2.56
N ALA A 368 -5.99 10.30 -3.33
CA ALA A 368 -7.05 11.23 -3.76
C ALA A 368 -7.79 11.84 -2.57
N ARG A 369 -8.11 11.05 -1.52
CA ARG A 369 -8.71 11.56 -0.29
C ARG A 369 -7.79 12.51 0.48
N GLU A 370 -6.50 12.19 0.59
CA GLU A 370 -5.50 13.05 1.23
C GLU A 370 -5.33 14.38 0.49
N GLN A 371 -5.48 14.37 -0.84
CA GLN A 371 -5.41 15.60 -1.66
C GLN A 371 -6.77 16.30 -1.80
N GLY A 372 -7.88 15.72 -1.32
CA GLY A 372 -9.22 16.29 -1.42
C GLY A 372 -9.77 16.35 -2.85
N ILE A 373 -9.31 15.49 -3.76
CA ILE A 373 -9.79 15.43 -5.16
C ILE A 373 -10.74 14.24 -5.35
N PRO A 374 -11.81 14.37 -6.18
CA PRO A 374 -12.72 13.27 -6.47
C PRO A 374 -12.03 12.13 -7.22
N ALA A 375 -12.40 10.89 -6.88
CA ALA A 375 -11.87 9.70 -7.53
C ALA A 375 -12.95 8.65 -7.79
N VAL A 376 -12.95 8.09 -8.99
CA VAL A 376 -13.74 6.94 -9.41
C VAL A 376 -12.80 5.82 -9.85
N LEU A 377 -12.94 4.65 -9.24
CA LEU A 377 -12.01 3.54 -9.38
C LEU A 377 -12.69 2.30 -9.94
N GLY A 378 -11.88 1.39 -10.51
CA GLY A 378 -12.40 0.14 -11.01
C GLY A 378 -13.44 0.32 -12.11
N MET A 379 -13.26 1.29 -13.01
CA MET A 379 -14.13 1.54 -14.17
C MET A 379 -13.54 0.84 -15.40
N PRO A 380 -14.02 -0.34 -15.80
CA PRO A 380 -13.42 -1.11 -16.88
C PRO A 380 -13.46 -0.38 -18.21
N GLY A 381 -12.33 -0.37 -18.93
CA GLY A 381 -12.19 0.27 -20.23
C GLY A 381 -12.25 1.80 -20.20
N ALA A 382 -11.95 2.43 -19.07
CA ALA A 382 -11.95 3.89 -18.93
C ALA A 382 -11.04 4.56 -19.95
N MET A 383 -9.86 4.00 -20.19
CA MET A 383 -8.86 4.55 -21.10
C MET A 383 -9.25 4.47 -22.57
N ASP A 384 -10.16 3.56 -22.94
CA ASP A 384 -10.67 3.41 -24.32
C ASP A 384 -11.98 4.17 -24.51
N ARG A 385 -12.78 4.31 -23.44
CA ARG A 385 -14.11 4.92 -23.48
C ARG A 385 -14.10 6.43 -23.27
N LEU A 386 -13.01 6.97 -22.72
CA LEU A 386 -12.78 8.39 -22.50
C LEU A 386 -11.65 8.86 -23.41
N PRO A 387 -11.93 9.45 -24.58
CA PRO A 387 -10.88 9.97 -25.48
C PRO A 387 -10.04 11.05 -24.81
N ASP A 388 -8.75 11.05 -25.09
CA ASP A 388 -7.78 12.04 -24.57
C ASP A 388 -8.20 13.47 -24.94
N GLY A 389 -8.22 14.37 -23.97
CA GLY A 389 -8.66 15.76 -24.13
C GLY A 389 -10.16 15.99 -24.05
N LEU A 390 -11.00 14.93 -24.01
CA LEU A 390 -12.46 15.10 -23.86
C LEU A 390 -12.79 15.69 -22.48
N PRO A 391 -13.62 16.74 -22.40
CA PRO A 391 -14.11 17.22 -21.10
C PRO A 391 -14.98 16.14 -20.44
N VAL A 392 -14.69 15.84 -19.18
CA VAL A 392 -15.43 14.85 -18.39
C VAL A 392 -15.73 15.40 -17.00
N THR A 393 -16.90 15.04 -16.44
CA THR A 393 -17.22 15.26 -15.03
C THR A 393 -17.08 13.95 -14.27
N VAL A 394 -16.31 13.99 -13.20
CA VAL A 394 -16.10 12.88 -12.25
C VAL A 394 -16.85 13.19 -10.98
N ASP A 395 -17.78 12.34 -10.56
CA ASP A 395 -18.44 12.38 -9.26
C ASP A 395 -17.95 11.22 -8.39
N GLY A 396 -16.99 11.51 -7.55
CA GLY A 396 -16.39 10.54 -6.65
C GLY A 396 -17.26 10.16 -5.45
N SER A 397 -18.41 10.80 -5.26
CA SER A 397 -19.38 10.44 -4.23
C SER A 397 -20.32 9.32 -4.68
N THR A 398 -20.71 9.32 -5.96
CA THR A 398 -21.61 8.34 -6.58
C THR A 398 -20.89 7.30 -7.43
N GLY A 399 -19.63 7.55 -7.79
CA GLY A 399 -18.88 6.71 -8.72
C GLY A 399 -19.24 6.93 -10.19
N ALA A 400 -19.90 8.03 -10.54
CA ALA A 400 -20.32 8.34 -11.90
C ALA A 400 -19.25 9.15 -12.65
N VAL A 401 -19.06 8.84 -13.94
CA VAL A 401 -18.25 9.62 -14.87
C VAL A 401 -19.10 9.97 -16.08
N ARG A 402 -19.17 11.26 -16.40
CA ARG A 402 -20.00 11.78 -17.52
C ARG A 402 -19.11 12.53 -18.51
N PRO A 403 -18.93 12.00 -19.74
CA PRO A 403 -18.30 12.75 -20.81
C PRO A 403 -19.22 13.88 -21.27
N HIS A 404 -18.64 15.03 -21.65
CA HIS A 404 -19.33 16.12 -22.31
C HIS A 404 -19.05 16.05 -23.80
N THR A 405 -20.10 15.90 -24.58
CA THR A 405 -20.04 15.93 -26.07
C THR A 405 -19.91 17.36 -26.57
#